data_c1b8365c6e6ef0326846d585035337c9
#
_entry.id   c1b8365c6e6ef0326846d585035337c9
#
_cell.length_a   1.000
_cell.length_b   1.000
_cell.length_c   1.000
_cell.angle_alpha   90.00
_cell.angle_beta   90.00
_cell.angle_gamma   90.00
#
_symmetry.space_group_name_H-M   'P 1'
#
loop_
_entity.id
_entity.type
_entity.pdbx_description
1 polymer ?
#
loop_
_entity_poly.entity_id
_entity_poly.type
_entity_poly.pdbx_seq_one_letter_code
_entity_poly.pdbx_strand_id
1 'polypeptide(L)' 'MVKKSYLAKKDKELKLEVIKNLNPKLYDKVQAGEIEIQDAYVQEMMKMK' A
#
# COMPACT_ATOMS: atom_id res chain seq x y z
N MET A 1 -19.81 -2.38 -15.36
CA MET A 1 -18.49 -2.72 -15.79
C MET A 1 -17.57 -3.02 -14.68
N VAL A 2 -16.86 -4.06 -14.89
CA VAL A 2 -15.93 -4.54 -13.90
C VAL A 2 -14.61 -3.83 -13.88
N LYS A 3 -14.38 -3.00 -14.82
CA LYS A 3 -13.08 -2.32 -14.93
C LYS A 3 -12.71 -1.54 -13.72
N LYS A 4 -13.66 -0.91 -13.09
CA LYS A 4 -13.39 -0.13 -11.90
C LYS A 4 -12.84 -0.98 -10.78
N SER A 5 -13.47 -2.12 -10.55
CA SER A 5 -13.01 -3.05 -9.53
C SER A 5 -11.62 -3.55 -9.82
N TYR A 6 -11.39 -3.86 -11.07
CA TYR A 6 -10.10 -4.38 -11.48
C TYR A 6 -9.00 -3.35 -11.26
N LEU A 7 -9.27 -2.12 -11.63
CA LEU A 7 -8.27 -1.05 -11.46
C LEU A 7 -7.97 -0.78 -10.00
N ALA A 8 -8.99 -0.82 -9.17
CA ALA A 8 -8.81 -0.59 -7.75
C ALA A 8 -7.93 -1.67 -7.14
N LYS A 9 -8.14 -2.89 -7.56
CA LYS A 9 -7.35 -4.00 -7.08
C LYS A 9 -5.89 -3.85 -7.46
N LYS A 10 -5.66 -3.50 -8.70
CA LYS A 10 -4.31 -3.34 -9.20
C LYS A 10 -3.59 -2.20 -8.48
N ASP A 11 -4.29 -1.12 -8.25
CA ASP A 11 -3.73 0.02 -7.55
C ASP A 11 -3.28 -0.36 -6.15
N LYS A 12 -4.11 -1.15 -5.48
CA LYS A 12 -3.79 -1.61 -4.14
C LYS A 12 -2.54 -2.48 -4.14
N GLU A 13 -2.43 -3.36 -5.11
CA GLU A 13 -1.27 -4.23 -5.20
C GLU A 13 0.01 -3.45 -5.45
N LEU A 14 -0.07 -2.44 -6.27
CA LEU A 14 1.09 -1.60 -6.54
C LEU A 14 1.54 -0.88 -5.27
N LYS A 15 0.60 -0.36 -4.52
CA LYS A 15 0.93 0.31 -3.27
C LYS A 15 1.57 -0.65 -2.28
N LEU A 16 1.04 -1.85 -2.20
CA LEU A 16 1.61 -2.85 -1.31
C LEU A 16 3.04 -3.17 -1.68
N GLU A 17 3.30 -3.29 -2.96
CA GLU A 17 4.64 -3.60 -3.42
C GLU A 17 5.61 -2.48 -3.08
N VAL A 18 5.19 -1.25 -3.26
CA VAL A 18 6.02 -0.10 -2.92
C VAL A 18 6.36 -0.13 -1.43
N ILE A 19 5.36 -0.34 -0.60
CA ILE A 19 5.57 -0.38 0.84
C ILE A 19 6.52 -1.52 1.21
N LYS A 20 6.33 -2.67 0.61
CA LYS A 20 7.17 -3.83 0.89
C LYS A 20 8.63 -3.54 0.57
N ASN A 21 8.87 -2.87 -0.54
CA ASN A 21 10.23 -2.57 -0.95
C ASN A 21 10.88 -1.47 -0.12
N LEU A 22 10.10 -0.48 0.26
CA LEU A 22 10.65 0.65 1.02
C LEU A 22 10.72 0.38 2.51
N ASN A 23 9.74 -0.34 3.03
CA ASN A 23 9.67 -0.57 4.47
C ASN A 23 8.96 -1.88 4.75
N PRO A 24 9.70 -3.00 4.74
CA PRO A 24 9.09 -4.31 4.95
C PRO A 24 8.39 -4.44 6.30
N LYS A 25 8.85 -3.74 7.31
CA LYS A 25 8.21 -3.79 8.61
C LYS A 25 6.82 -3.17 8.55
N LEU A 26 6.71 -2.07 7.83
CA LEU A 26 5.41 -1.42 7.65
C LEU A 26 4.50 -2.31 6.82
N TYR A 27 5.07 -2.98 5.85
CA TYR A 27 4.31 -3.91 5.03
C TYR A 27 3.68 -4.99 5.91
N ASP A 28 4.44 -5.50 6.87
CA ASP A 28 3.93 -6.51 7.80
C ASP A 28 2.75 -5.97 8.59
N LYS A 29 2.82 -4.74 9.02
CA LYS A 29 1.73 -4.12 9.76
C LYS A 29 0.47 -3.99 8.92
N VAL A 30 0.66 -3.65 7.65
CA VAL A 30 -0.48 -3.57 6.75
C VAL A 30 -1.10 -4.94 6.57
N GLN A 31 -0.28 -5.97 6.43
CA GLN A 31 -0.79 -7.33 6.27
C GLN A 31 -1.53 -7.81 7.51
N ALA A 32 -1.07 -7.38 8.66
CA ALA A 32 -1.69 -7.76 9.93
C ALA A 32 -2.96 -6.97 10.20
N GLY A 33 -3.24 -5.96 9.41
CA GLY A 33 -4.42 -5.14 9.62
C GLY A 33 -4.26 -4.05 10.64
N GLU A 34 -3.04 -3.81 11.09
CA GLU A 34 -2.79 -2.78 12.09
C GLU A 34 -2.82 -1.38 11.51
N ILE A 35 -2.48 -1.27 10.24
CA ILE A 35 -2.48 0.01 9.58
C ILE A 35 -3.06 -0.16 8.18
N GLU A 36 -3.73 0.87 7.69
CA GLU A 36 -4.33 0.79 6.38
C GLU A 36 -3.29 1.03 5.30
N ILE A 37 -3.49 0.37 4.18
CA ILE A 37 -2.56 0.49 3.07
C ILE A 37 -2.40 1.94 2.62
N GLN A 38 -3.49 2.67 2.62
CA GLN A 38 -3.48 4.08 2.22
C GLN A 38 -2.59 4.89 3.16
N ASP A 39 -2.74 4.70 4.46
CA ASP A 39 -1.96 5.40 5.45
C ASP A 39 -0.48 5.05 5.33
N ALA A 40 -0.20 3.78 5.17
CA ALA A 40 1.18 3.33 5.05
C ALA A 40 1.84 3.95 3.82
N TYR A 41 1.11 3.95 2.73
CA TYR A 41 1.63 4.49 1.49
C TYR A 41 1.93 5.99 1.62
N VAL A 42 1.01 6.72 2.22
CA VAL A 42 1.20 8.15 2.41
C VAL A 42 2.39 8.43 3.31
N GLN A 43 2.53 7.65 4.38
CA GLN A 43 3.66 7.82 5.28
C GLN A 43 4.99 7.68 4.56
N GLU A 44 5.10 6.68 3.70
CA GLU A 44 6.33 6.46 2.96
C GLU A 44 6.59 7.56 1.95
N MET A 45 5.53 8.01 1.31
CA MET A 45 5.67 9.10 0.35
C MET A 45 6.16 10.37 1.02
N MET A 46 5.67 10.63 2.21
CA MET A 46 6.07 11.83 2.94
C MET A 46 7.51 11.75 3.42
N LYS A 47 7.95 10.56 3.74
CA LYS A 47 9.34 10.37 4.17
C LYS A 47 10.31 10.65 3.04
N MET A 48 9.90 10.38 1.84
CA MET A 48 10.78 10.53 0.70
C MET A 48 10.98 11.99 0.29
N LYS A 49 10.19 12.86 0.85
CA LYS A 49 10.40 14.29 0.60
C LYS A 49 11.54 14.85 1.42
#